data_a28c4292c1174ef1dc3c98870d97258b
#
_entry.id   a28c4292c1174ef1dc3c98870d97258b
#
_cell.length_a   1.000
_cell.length_b   1.000
_cell.length_c   1.000
_cell.angle_alpha   90.00
_cell.angle_beta   90.00
_cell.angle_gamma   90.00
#
_symmetry.space_group_name_H-M   'P 1'
#
loop_
_entity.id
_entity.type
_entity.pdbx_description
1 polymer ?
#
loop_
_entity_poly.entity_id
_entity_poly.type
_entity_poly.pdbx_seq_one_letter_code
_entity_poly.pdbx_strand_id
1 'polypeptide(L)'
;SVAETDLSSARLIELLENPIQGNFTLDHLCAIHGYIFQDVYSWAGKPRVVDTGKGDTMFLPHQLIEERFQAVTERLSRTNFLSDLHGDLEAFSEEAGTVFAEINLIHTFREGNGRTQREFLAMLAERAGFEISWAGVSDRAMIEACSEARQENKPSCRKLIRLIKLNSSPIDTP
;
A
#
# COMPACT_ATOMS: atom_id res chain seq x y z
N SER A 1 4.21 -4.42 20.01
CA SER A 1 4.25 -3.82 21.36
C SER A 1 3.90 -2.33 21.32
N VAL A 2 3.59 -1.74 22.47
CA VAL A 2 3.30 -0.28 22.58
C VAL A 2 4.50 0.54 22.12
N ALA A 3 5.71 0.17 22.52
CA ALA A 3 6.94 0.85 22.11
C ALA A 3 7.18 0.78 20.60
N GLU A 4 6.92 -0.36 19.98
CA GLU A 4 6.99 -0.53 18.52
C GLU A 4 6.02 0.40 17.80
N THR A 5 4.77 0.47 18.27
CA THR A 5 3.75 1.35 17.71
C THR A 5 4.16 2.82 17.84
N ASP A 6 4.66 3.23 18.99
CA ASP A 6 5.09 4.62 19.25
C ASP A 6 6.27 5.02 18.35
N LEU A 7 7.28 4.17 18.22
CA LEU A 7 8.46 4.43 17.40
C LEU A 7 8.09 4.54 15.90
N SER A 8 7.30 3.59 15.41
CA SER A 8 6.87 3.62 14.01
C SER A 8 5.93 4.78 13.70
N SER A 9 5.07 5.18 14.64
CA SER A 9 4.19 6.34 14.49
C SER A 9 4.96 7.65 14.40
N ALA A 10 6.02 7.79 15.19
CA ALA A 10 6.89 8.97 15.12
C ALA A 10 7.53 9.10 13.73
N ARG A 11 7.99 7.98 13.14
CA ARG A 11 8.57 7.97 11.80
C ARG A 11 7.53 8.27 10.71
N LEU A 12 6.29 7.78 10.88
CA LEU A 12 5.19 8.10 9.95
C LEU A 12 4.86 9.60 9.96
N ILE A 13 4.89 10.25 11.11
CA ILE A 13 4.70 11.71 11.22
C ILE A 13 5.77 12.46 10.43
N GLU A 14 7.03 12.05 10.54
CA GLU A 14 8.13 12.64 9.78
C GLU A 14 7.90 12.50 8.26
N LEU A 15 7.33 11.39 7.80
CA LEU A 15 7.02 11.15 6.39
C LEU A 15 5.89 12.02 5.86
N LEU A 16 5.00 12.54 6.71
CA LEU A 16 3.97 13.51 6.29
C LEU A 16 4.61 14.80 5.78
N GLU A 17 5.71 15.23 6.38
CA GLU A 17 6.44 16.43 5.99
C GLU A 17 7.46 16.16 4.88
N ASN A 18 8.13 15.02 4.94
CA ASN A 18 9.21 14.65 4.03
C ASN A 18 9.01 13.21 3.51
N PRO A 19 8.13 12.98 2.54
CA PRO A 19 7.93 11.66 1.96
C PRO A 19 9.21 11.10 1.32
N ILE A 20 9.39 9.79 1.41
CA ILE A 20 10.50 9.11 0.72
C ILE A 20 10.25 9.13 -0.78
N GLN A 21 11.04 9.89 -1.52
CA GLN A 21 10.95 9.96 -2.98
C GLN A 21 11.47 8.68 -3.63
N GLY A 22 10.88 8.29 -4.74
CA GLY A 22 11.29 7.11 -5.49
C GLY A 22 10.44 6.93 -6.76
N ASN A 23 10.65 5.80 -7.42
CA ASN A 23 10.06 5.49 -8.72
C ASN A 23 8.92 4.47 -8.65
N PHE A 24 8.34 4.27 -7.48
CA PHE A 24 7.27 3.29 -7.24
C PHE A 24 7.67 1.85 -7.62
N THR A 25 8.92 1.54 -7.40
CA THR A 25 9.51 0.20 -7.51
C THR A 25 9.49 -0.52 -6.18
N LEU A 26 9.88 -1.78 -6.16
CA LEU A 26 10.09 -2.53 -4.91
C LEU A 26 11.10 -1.83 -4.00
N ASP A 27 12.19 -1.28 -4.56
CA ASP A 27 13.18 -0.54 -3.78
C ASP A 27 12.57 0.69 -3.09
N HIS A 28 11.64 1.37 -3.75
CA HIS A 28 10.92 2.49 -3.14
C HIS A 28 10.05 2.03 -1.96
N LEU A 29 9.31 0.94 -2.12
CA LEU A 29 8.53 0.35 -1.02
C LEU A 29 9.43 -0.06 0.13
N CYS A 30 10.57 -0.69 -0.16
CA CYS A 30 11.57 -1.07 0.83
C CYS A 30 12.17 0.14 1.56
N ALA A 31 12.42 1.23 0.86
CA ALA A 31 12.92 2.47 1.48
C ALA A 31 11.89 3.07 2.45
N ILE A 32 10.61 3.05 2.11
CA ILE A 32 9.53 3.50 2.99
C ILE A 32 9.47 2.61 4.25
N HIS A 33 9.44 1.30 4.08
CA HIS A 33 9.44 0.36 5.20
C HIS A 33 10.67 0.52 6.10
N GLY A 34 11.83 0.65 5.49
CA GLY A 34 13.10 0.86 6.21
C GLY A 34 13.05 2.10 7.07
N TYR A 35 12.49 3.19 6.56
CA TYR A 35 12.35 4.44 7.31
C TYR A 35 11.36 4.30 8.49
N ILE A 36 10.20 3.74 8.24
CA ILE A 36 9.16 3.59 9.27
C ILE A 36 9.66 2.70 10.43
N PHE A 37 10.36 1.62 10.13
CA PHE A 37 10.71 0.57 11.08
C PHE A 37 12.19 0.53 11.49
N GLN A 38 12.97 1.56 11.14
CA GLN A 38 14.41 1.60 11.43
C GLN A 38 14.77 1.44 12.91
N ASP A 39 13.89 1.86 13.81
CA ASP A 39 14.08 1.79 15.25
C ASP A 39 13.52 0.50 15.87
N VAL A 40 12.85 -0.32 15.07
CA VAL A 40 12.06 -1.47 15.55
C VAL A 40 12.65 -2.80 15.10
N TYR A 41 12.96 -2.93 13.82
CA TYR A 41 13.42 -4.19 13.24
C TYR A 41 14.81 -4.07 12.63
N SER A 42 15.67 -5.05 12.94
CA SER A 42 17.00 -5.15 12.29
C SER A 42 16.90 -5.42 10.79
N TRP A 43 15.79 -6.02 10.34
CA TRP A 43 15.49 -6.33 8.96
C TRP A 43 14.60 -5.25 8.28
N ALA A 44 14.45 -4.07 8.89
CA ALA A 44 13.70 -2.97 8.28
C ALA A 44 14.16 -2.69 6.85
N GLY A 45 13.20 -2.57 5.93
CA GLY A 45 13.50 -2.34 4.51
C GLY A 45 13.90 -3.58 3.71
N LYS A 46 13.92 -4.76 4.33
CA LYS A 46 14.28 -6.01 3.64
C LYS A 46 13.05 -6.87 3.37
N PRO A 47 12.83 -7.30 2.11
CA PRO A 47 11.77 -8.25 1.81
C PRO A 47 11.93 -9.55 2.60
N ARG A 48 10.80 -10.19 2.92
CA ARG A 48 10.81 -11.50 3.58
C ARG A 48 11.48 -12.57 2.71
N VAL A 49 12.09 -13.52 3.38
CA VAL A 49 12.76 -14.68 2.76
C VAL A 49 12.06 -15.98 3.09
N VAL A 50 10.84 -15.91 3.59
CA VAL A 50 9.98 -17.05 3.94
C VAL A 50 8.57 -16.82 3.43
N ASP A 51 7.85 -17.91 3.20
CA ASP A 51 6.44 -17.83 2.85
C ASP A 51 5.60 -17.57 4.10
N THR A 52 4.56 -16.74 3.95
CA THR A 52 3.69 -16.31 5.04
C THR A 52 2.23 -16.43 4.63
N GLY A 53 1.35 -16.54 5.61
CA GLY A 53 -0.09 -16.59 5.41
C GLY A 53 -0.86 -15.91 6.53
N LYS A 54 -2.15 -15.72 6.31
CA LYS A 54 -3.09 -15.21 7.30
C LYS A 54 -4.36 -16.06 7.26
N GLY A 55 -4.67 -16.72 8.38
CA GLY A 55 -5.73 -17.73 8.42
C GLY A 55 -5.38 -18.88 7.47
N ASP A 56 -6.34 -19.28 6.64
CA ASP A 56 -6.16 -20.35 5.65
C ASP A 56 -5.59 -19.86 4.31
N THR A 57 -5.30 -18.55 4.19
CA THR A 57 -4.85 -17.94 2.94
C THR A 57 -3.35 -17.67 2.99
N MET A 58 -2.63 -18.18 1.97
CA MET A 58 -1.22 -17.85 1.76
C MET A 58 -1.07 -16.60 0.93
N PHE A 59 -0.06 -15.78 1.28
CA PHE A 59 0.40 -14.70 0.43
C PHE A 59 1.30 -15.24 -0.69
N LEU A 60 1.70 -14.38 -1.61
CA LEU A 60 2.57 -14.77 -2.72
C LEU A 60 3.85 -15.47 -2.20
N PRO A 61 4.32 -16.56 -2.84
CA PRO A 61 5.62 -17.14 -2.52
C PRO A 61 6.74 -16.09 -2.57
N HIS A 62 7.61 -16.08 -1.56
CA HIS A 62 8.61 -15.02 -1.40
C HIS A 62 9.57 -14.89 -2.59
N GLN A 63 9.86 -15.99 -3.29
CA GLN A 63 10.72 -15.97 -4.48
C GLN A 63 10.12 -15.17 -5.65
N LEU A 64 8.82 -14.93 -5.64
CA LEU A 64 8.10 -14.21 -6.71
C LEU A 64 7.88 -12.72 -6.39
N ILE A 65 8.31 -12.23 -5.22
CA ILE A 65 8.06 -10.85 -4.78
C ILE A 65 8.60 -9.85 -5.80
N GLU A 66 9.85 -9.99 -6.20
CA GLU A 66 10.52 -9.04 -7.10
C GLU A 66 9.84 -8.99 -8.47
N GLU A 67 9.62 -10.14 -9.08
CA GLU A 67 8.96 -10.25 -10.38
C GLU A 67 7.55 -9.67 -10.36
N ARG A 68 6.77 -10.01 -9.33
CA ARG A 68 5.39 -9.55 -9.22
C ARG A 68 5.30 -8.06 -8.94
N PHE A 69 6.22 -7.52 -8.13
CA PHE A 69 6.25 -6.08 -7.87
C PHE A 69 6.67 -5.30 -9.12
N GLN A 70 7.56 -5.84 -9.94
CA GLN A 70 7.91 -5.26 -11.22
C GLN A 70 6.66 -5.11 -12.11
N ALA A 71 5.78 -6.10 -12.15
CA ALA A 71 4.51 -6.01 -12.86
C ALA A 71 3.60 -4.89 -12.33
N VAL A 72 3.59 -4.66 -11.01
CA VAL A 72 2.87 -3.52 -10.41
C VAL A 72 3.44 -2.20 -10.88
N THR A 73 4.75 -2.03 -10.87
CA THR A 73 5.42 -0.81 -11.35
C THR A 73 5.13 -0.55 -12.83
N GLU A 74 5.19 -1.59 -13.67
CA GLU A 74 4.85 -1.51 -15.09
C GLU A 74 3.39 -1.08 -15.29
N ARG A 75 2.47 -1.65 -14.53
CA ARG A 75 1.07 -1.24 -14.56
C ARG A 75 0.91 0.24 -14.22
N LEU A 76 1.53 0.70 -13.13
CA LEU A 76 1.49 2.11 -12.72
C LEU A 76 2.07 3.04 -13.78
N SER A 77 3.10 2.62 -14.49
CA SER A 77 3.74 3.44 -15.53
C SER A 77 2.79 3.78 -16.69
N ARG A 78 1.78 2.95 -16.95
CA ARG A 78 0.80 3.19 -18.03
C ARG A 78 -0.07 4.42 -17.81
N THR A 79 -0.25 4.85 -16.58
CA THR A 79 -0.99 6.05 -16.21
C THR A 79 -0.07 7.16 -15.68
N ASN A 80 1.21 7.08 -15.99
CA ASN A 80 2.24 7.97 -15.44
C ASN A 80 2.14 8.03 -13.91
N PHE A 81 2.09 6.85 -13.28
CA PHE A 81 1.98 6.68 -11.82
C PHE A 81 0.81 7.48 -11.24
N LEU A 82 -0.36 7.28 -11.84
CA LEU A 82 -1.67 7.86 -11.55
C LEU A 82 -1.82 9.36 -11.84
N SER A 83 -0.79 10.07 -12.27
CA SER A 83 -0.92 11.50 -12.61
C SER A 83 -1.82 11.76 -13.82
N ASP A 84 -1.93 10.82 -14.76
CA ASP A 84 -2.85 10.92 -15.88
C ASP A 84 -4.34 10.82 -15.45
N LEU A 85 -4.59 10.38 -14.23
CA LEU A 85 -5.93 10.27 -13.64
C LEU A 85 -6.27 11.46 -12.73
N HIS A 86 -5.49 12.52 -12.81
CA HIS A 86 -5.65 13.70 -11.94
C HIS A 86 -7.07 14.27 -11.98
N GLY A 87 -7.69 14.37 -10.80
CA GLY A 87 -9.03 14.91 -10.63
C GLY A 87 -10.17 13.94 -10.97
N ASP A 88 -9.89 12.77 -11.52
CA ASP A 88 -10.89 11.74 -11.84
C ASP A 88 -10.99 10.71 -10.70
N LEU A 89 -11.91 10.94 -9.77
CA LEU A 89 -12.08 10.08 -8.59
C LEU A 89 -12.44 8.64 -8.96
N GLU A 90 -13.26 8.44 -9.98
CA GLU A 90 -13.69 7.10 -10.42
C GLU A 90 -12.48 6.30 -10.94
N ALA A 91 -11.78 6.86 -11.93
CA ALA A 91 -10.61 6.21 -12.52
C ALA A 91 -9.48 6.01 -11.50
N PHE A 92 -9.23 7.01 -10.66
CA PHE A 92 -8.25 6.90 -9.57
C PHE A 92 -8.59 5.76 -8.62
N SER A 93 -9.83 5.68 -8.14
CA SER A 93 -10.26 4.68 -7.15
C SER A 93 -10.15 3.26 -7.71
N GLU A 94 -10.53 3.06 -8.97
CA GLU A 94 -10.41 1.76 -9.64
C GLU A 94 -8.96 1.31 -9.75
N GLU A 95 -8.08 2.17 -10.22
CA GLU A 95 -6.67 1.84 -10.39
C GLU A 95 -5.96 1.68 -9.03
N ALA A 96 -6.18 2.59 -8.11
CA ALA A 96 -5.61 2.54 -6.76
C ALA A 96 -6.06 1.29 -5.99
N GLY A 97 -7.33 0.93 -6.07
CA GLY A 97 -7.87 -0.27 -5.42
C GLY A 97 -7.28 -1.56 -5.98
N THR A 98 -7.13 -1.63 -7.29
CA THR A 98 -6.51 -2.79 -7.97
C THR A 98 -5.04 -2.91 -7.61
N VAL A 99 -4.29 -1.83 -7.65
CA VAL A 99 -2.87 -1.80 -7.28
C VAL A 99 -2.68 -2.14 -5.79
N PHE A 100 -3.50 -1.60 -4.91
CA PHE A 100 -3.46 -1.91 -3.49
C PHE A 100 -3.70 -3.39 -3.23
N ALA A 101 -4.67 -4.00 -3.91
CA ALA A 101 -4.93 -5.43 -3.82
C ALA A 101 -3.71 -6.28 -4.22
N GLU A 102 -3.04 -5.92 -5.30
CA GLU A 102 -1.82 -6.61 -5.77
C GLU A 102 -0.68 -6.48 -4.75
N ILE A 103 -0.42 -5.28 -4.25
CA ILE A 103 0.64 -5.03 -3.25
C ILE A 103 0.34 -5.80 -1.96
N ASN A 104 -0.93 -5.85 -1.55
CA ASN A 104 -1.35 -6.60 -0.37
C ASN A 104 -1.17 -8.12 -0.56
N LEU A 105 -1.45 -8.66 -1.74
CA LEU A 105 -1.20 -10.07 -2.06
C LEU A 105 0.29 -10.42 -2.04
N ILE A 106 1.13 -9.54 -2.56
CA ILE A 106 2.59 -9.70 -2.55
C ILE A 106 3.10 -9.78 -1.11
N HIS A 107 2.56 -8.96 -0.21
CA HIS A 107 2.88 -8.97 1.22
C HIS A 107 4.39 -9.04 1.46
N THR A 108 5.08 -7.99 1.03
CA THR A 108 6.54 -7.98 0.84
C THR A 108 7.34 -8.24 2.11
N PHE A 109 6.86 -7.79 3.27
CA PHE A 109 7.62 -7.81 4.52
C PHE A 109 7.06 -8.81 5.54
N ARG A 110 7.87 -9.17 6.52
CA ARG A 110 7.45 -10.04 7.64
C ARG A 110 6.38 -9.38 8.49
N GLU A 111 6.52 -8.08 8.75
CA GLU A 111 5.62 -7.24 9.53
C GLU A 111 5.61 -5.82 8.97
N GLY A 112 4.60 -5.03 9.29
CA GLY A 112 4.54 -3.62 8.91
C GLY A 112 4.05 -3.37 7.48
N ASN A 113 3.47 -4.37 6.82
CA ASN A 113 2.98 -4.24 5.44
C ASN A 113 1.88 -3.19 5.31
N GLY A 114 0.90 -3.18 6.20
CA GLY A 114 -0.25 -2.26 6.12
C GLY A 114 0.17 -0.80 6.16
N ARG A 115 1.00 -0.41 7.10
CA ARG A 115 1.51 0.97 7.26
C ARG A 115 2.33 1.40 6.06
N THR A 116 3.22 0.54 5.58
CA THR A 116 4.07 0.80 4.41
C THR A 116 3.25 0.92 3.13
N GLN A 117 2.31 0.04 2.92
CA GLN A 117 1.43 0.05 1.74
C GLN A 117 0.55 1.31 1.69
N ARG A 118 0.01 1.74 2.83
CA ARG A 118 -0.79 2.96 2.89
C ARG A 118 0.03 4.21 2.61
N GLU A 119 1.27 4.28 3.08
CA GLU A 119 2.18 5.38 2.77
C GLU A 119 2.52 5.43 1.27
N PHE A 120 2.84 4.30 0.68
CA PHE A 120 3.08 4.16 -0.75
C PHE A 120 1.85 4.61 -1.57
N LEU A 121 0.66 4.18 -1.17
CA LEU A 121 -0.60 4.56 -1.82
C LEU A 121 -0.89 6.06 -1.65
N ALA A 122 -0.57 6.65 -0.50
CA ALA A 122 -0.75 8.09 -0.26
C ALA A 122 0.06 8.93 -1.25
N MET A 123 1.27 8.52 -1.57
CA MET A 123 2.11 9.21 -2.56
C MET A 123 1.54 9.11 -3.98
N LEU A 124 0.98 7.96 -4.34
CA LEU A 124 0.26 7.78 -5.61
C LEU A 124 -1.03 8.62 -5.68
N ALA A 125 -1.78 8.67 -4.58
CA ALA A 125 -2.99 9.48 -4.48
C ALA A 125 -2.70 10.97 -4.68
N GLU A 126 -1.62 11.48 -4.09
CA GLU A 126 -1.19 12.87 -4.27
C GLU A 126 -0.93 13.20 -5.75
N ARG A 127 -0.31 12.29 -6.49
CA ARG A 127 -0.10 12.46 -7.93
C ARG A 127 -1.41 12.57 -8.71
N ALA A 128 -2.46 11.88 -8.26
CA ALA A 128 -3.80 11.97 -8.83
C ALA A 128 -4.63 13.15 -8.27
N GLY A 129 -4.06 13.95 -7.38
CA GLY A 129 -4.73 15.10 -6.76
C GLY A 129 -5.66 14.75 -5.62
N PHE A 130 -5.49 13.58 -4.99
CA PHE A 130 -6.34 13.10 -3.90
C PHE A 130 -5.57 12.82 -2.62
N GLU A 131 -6.27 12.95 -1.51
CA GLU A 131 -5.85 12.53 -0.18
C GLU A 131 -6.79 11.44 0.31
N ILE A 132 -6.25 10.36 0.87
CA ILE A 132 -7.03 9.25 1.41
C ILE A 132 -6.98 9.32 2.94
N SER A 133 -8.16 9.39 3.57
CA SER A 133 -8.28 9.30 5.02
C SER A 133 -8.72 7.90 5.43
N TRP A 134 -7.90 7.20 6.18
CA TRP A 134 -8.22 5.87 6.71
C TRP A 134 -8.91 5.90 8.07
N ALA A 135 -9.07 7.08 8.67
CA ALA A 135 -9.63 7.25 10.01
C ALA A 135 -11.05 6.69 10.18
N GLY A 136 -11.86 6.76 9.11
CA GLY A 136 -13.22 6.22 9.10
C GLY A 136 -13.32 4.76 8.67
N VAL A 137 -12.21 4.10 8.38
CA VAL A 137 -12.16 2.72 7.91
C VAL A 137 -11.83 1.79 9.08
N SER A 138 -12.76 0.90 9.47
CA SER A 138 -12.50 -0.07 10.53
C SER A 138 -11.52 -1.15 10.06
N ASP A 139 -10.81 -1.76 11.00
CA ASP A 139 -9.96 -2.92 10.73
C ASP A 139 -10.74 -4.05 10.08
N ARG A 140 -11.97 -4.27 10.55
CA ARG A 140 -12.86 -5.29 9.99
C ARG A 140 -13.18 -5.03 8.52
N ALA A 141 -13.51 -3.79 8.15
CA ALA A 141 -13.81 -3.42 6.77
C ALA A 141 -12.58 -3.63 5.86
N MET A 142 -11.40 -3.27 6.34
CA MET A 142 -10.16 -3.48 5.61
C MET A 142 -9.83 -4.97 5.44
N ILE A 143 -9.98 -5.76 6.50
CA ILE A 143 -9.76 -7.22 6.44
C ILE A 143 -10.71 -7.88 5.44
N GLU A 144 -12.00 -7.53 5.47
CA GLU A 144 -12.99 -8.07 4.53
C GLU A 144 -12.65 -7.70 3.08
N ALA A 145 -12.27 -6.45 2.81
CA ALA A 145 -11.92 -5.98 1.47
C ALA A 145 -10.67 -6.69 0.93
N CYS A 146 -9.64 -6.83 1.75
CA CYS A 146 -8.42 -7.54 1.38
C CYS A 146 -8.65 -9.04 1.21
N SER A 147 -9.49 -9.65 2.03
CA SER A 147 -9.85 -11.06 1.93
C SER A 147 -10.61 -11.35 0.62
N GLU A 148 -11.56 -10.49 0.25
CA GLU A 148 -12.29 -10.61 -1.02
C GLU A 148 -11.35 -10.54 -2.23
N ALA A 149 -10.39 -9.64 -2.18
CA ALA A 149 -9.41 -9.47 -3.27
C ALA A 149 -8.47 -10.67 -3.45
N ARG A 150 -8.30 -11.50 -2.41
CA ARG A 150 -7.42 -12.68 -2.42
C ARG A 150 -8.14 -14.00 -2.65
N GLN A 151 -9.44 -14.02 -2.87
CA GLN A 151 -10.18 -15.27 -3.09
C GLN A 151 -9.69 -15.98 -4.36
N GLU A 152 -9.33 -17.25 -4.23
CA GLU A 152 -8.76 -18.04 -5.33
C GLU A 152 -9.73 -18.19 -6.51
N ASN A 153 -11.00 -18.46 -6.23
CA ASN A 153 -11.98 -18.78 -7.25
C ASN A 153 -12.67 -17.56 -7.87
N LYS A 154 -12.75 -16.46 -7.14
CA LYS A 154 -13.44 -15.25 -7.60
C LYS A 154 -12.86 -14.01 -6.89
N PRO A 155 -11.62 -13.61 -7.20
CA PRO A 155 -11.06 -12.41 -6.61
C PRO A 155 -11.85 -11.18 -7.07
N SER A 156 -12.06 -10.25 -6.14
CA SER A 156 -12.75 -9.00 -6.43
C SER A 156 -12.14 -7.84 -5.65
N CYS A 157 -11.78 -6.78 -6.35
CA CYS A 157 -11.28 -5.54 -5.76
C CYS A 157 -12.38 -4.53 -5.41
N ARG A 158 -13.64 -4.90 -5.59
CA ARG A 158 -14.80 -4.01 -5.43
C ARG A 158 -14.85 -3.30 -4.08
N LYS A 159 -14.64 -4.04 -3.00
CA LYS A 159 -14.67 -3.47 -1.65
C LYS A 159 -13.49 -2.52 -1.41
N LEU A 160 -12.30 -2.86 -1.88
CA LEU A 160 -11.12 -1.97 -1.79
C LEU A 160 -11.33 -0.70 -2.60
N ILE A 161 -11.79 -0.80 -3.82
CA ILE A 161 -12.12 0.33 -4.70
C ILE A 161 -13.13 1.25 -4.01
N ARG A 162 -14.19 0.67 -3.45
CA ARG A 162 -15.22 1.44 -2.73
C ARG A 162 -14.66 2.14 -1.49
N LEU A 163 -13.85 1.46 -0.68
CA LEU A 163 -13.22 2.07 0.49
C LEU A 163 -12.33 3.25 0.11
N ILE A 164 -11.53 3.11 -0.92
CA ILE A 164 -10.69 4.21 -1.41
C ILE A 164 -11.54 5.35 -1.93
N LYS A 165 -12.56 5.07 -2.74
CA LYS A 165 -13.45 6.10 -3.31
C LYS A 165 -14.18 6.90 -2.22
N LEU A 166 -14.74 6.23 -1.22
CA LEU A 166 -15.50 6.86 -0.14
C LEU A 166 -14.62 7.68 0.82
N ASN A 167 -13.35 7.37 0.92
CA ASN A 167 -12.41 7.98 1.87
C ASN A 167 -11.36 8.88 1.20
N SER A 168 -11.53 9.13 -0.09
CA SER A 168 -10.67 10.04 -0.86
C SER A 168 -11.35 11.39 -1.08
N SER A 169 -10.58 12.45 -0.95
CA SER A 169 -11.01 13.82 -1.22
C SER A 169 -9.96 14.55 -2.04
N PRO A 170 -10.36 15.55 -2.88
CA PRO A 170 -9.40 16.38 -3.58
C PRO A 170 -8.46 17.09 -2.59
N ILE A 171 -7.18 17.20 -2.97
CA ILE A 171 -6.24 18.03 -2.22
C ILE A 171 -6.60 19.47 -2.51
N ASP A 172 -6.84 20.26 -1.46
CA ASP A 172 -7.07 21.69 -1.59
C ASP A 172 -5.79 22.35 -2.11
N THR A 173 -5.84 22.81 -3.35
CA THR A 173 -4.78 23.66 -3.90
C THR A 173 -5.01 25.07 -3.34
N PRO A 174 -4.02 25.70 -2.72
CA PRO A 174 -4.15 27.09 -2.25
C PRO A 174 -4.37 28.07 -3.39
#